data_3e70bb031041b35a05583ecb3b96ed0e
#
_entry.id   3e70bb031041b35a05583ecb3b96ed0e
#
_cell.length_a   1.000
_cell.length_b   1.000
_cell.length_c   1.000
_cell.angle_alpha   90.00
_cell.angle_beta   90.00
_cell.angle_gamma   90.00
#
_symmetry.space_group_name_H-M   'P 1'
#
loop_
_entity.id
_entity.type
_entity.pdbx_description
1 polymer ?
#
loop_
_entity_poly.entity_id
_entity_poly.type
_entity_poly.pdbx_seq_one_letter_code
_entity_poly.pdbx_strand_id
1 'polypeptide(L)'
;MKWVTRARPKTDRIACPWLIRRFIDPDAEILYVPADHVLAVAAAENAHSFDAPGARYDHDGGRCTFEVLIDEYGLGRDPALTRLAAIVHAADITDDVQSDPIGPGLLAIGVGGLDVEADDHRLLERATFVYDALYAWCARQQPVVTEIRAVSWMRSTAV
;
A
#
# COMPACT_ATOMS: atom_id res chain seq x y z
N MET A 1 -9.63 6.92 11.34
CA MET A 1 -10.63 5.89 10.99
C MET A 1 -10.01 4.51 11.15
N LYS A 2 -10.80 3.44 11.42
CA LYS A 2 -10.26 2.08 11.52
C LYS A 2 -10.30 1.36 10.16
N TRP A 3 -9.24 0.61 9.89
CA TRP A 3 -9.07 -0.20 8.69
C TRP A 3 -8.62 -1.60 9.07
N VAL A 4 -9.23 -2.64 8.53
CA VAL A 4 -8.96 -4.03 8.92
C VAL A 4 -8.62 -4.89 7.71
N THR A 5 -7.58 -5.72 7.88
CA THR A 5 -7.13 -6.68 6.88
C THR A 5 -6.54 -7.93 7.54
N ARG A 6 -6.09 -8.85 6.73
CA ARG A 6 -5.50 -10.11 7.17
C ARG A 6 -4.11 -9.91 7.81
N ALA A 7 -3.86 -10.61 8.90
CA ALA A 7 -2.55 -10.71 9.55
C ALA A 7 -1.47 -11.27 8.60
N ARG A 8 -0.23 -11.15 9.01
CA ARG A 8 0.98 -11.49 8.24
C ARG A 8 1.02 -10.75 6.90
N PRO A 9 1.09 -9.41 6.95
CA PRO A 9 0.99 -8.57 5.77
C PRO A 9 2.24 -8.66 4.89
N LYS A 10 2.01 -8.77 3.58
CA LYS A 10 3.04 -8.54 2.56
C LYS A 10 2.41 -7.69 1.45
N THR A 11 3.22 -7.10 0.56
CA THR A 11 2.83 -6.32 -0.61
C THR A 11 1.60 -5.42 -0.38
N ASP A 12 0.41 -5.79 -0.83
CA ASP A 12 -0.80 -4.96 -0.75
C ASP A 12 -1.20 -4.62 0.70
N ARG A 13 -1.03 -5.55 1.65
CA ARG A 13 -1.35 -5.30 3.06
C ARG A 13 -0.32 -4.45 3.82
N ILE A 14 0.73 -4.02 3.13
CA ILE A 14 1.67 -2.96 3.55
C ILE A 14 1.48 -1.71 2.69
N ALA A 15 1.37 -1.87 1.37
CA ALA A 15 1.18 -0.78 0.43
C ALA A 15 -0.12 0.01 0.70
N CYS A 16 -1.24 -0.69 0.91
CA CYS A 16 -2.52 -0.05 1.21
C CYS A 16 -2.49 0.77 2.52
N PRO A 17 -2.03 0.25 3.67
CA PRO A 17 -1.83 1.07 4.87
C PRO A 17 -0.93 2.27 4.67
N TRP A 18 0.15 2.13 3.90
CA TRP A 18 1.00 3.26 3.54
C TRP A 18 0.23 4.32 2.74
N LEU A 19 -0.50 3.92 1.68
CA LEU A 19 -1.33 4.80 0.86
C LEU A 19 -2.40 5.51 1.71
N ILE A 20 -3.09 4.73 2.54
CA ILE A 20 -4.14 5.25 3.42
C ILE A 20 -3.58 6.35 4.33
N ARG A 21 -2.49 6.09 5.04
CA ARG A 21 -1.89 7.07 5.97
C ARG A 21 -1.27 8.28 5.29
N ARG A 22 -0.77 8.14 4.07
CA ARG A 22 -0.12 9.24 3.35
C ARG A 22 -1.10 10.16 2.60
N PHE A 23 -2.22 9.61 2.11
CA PHE A 23 -3.06 10.29 1.13
C PHE A 23 -4.55 10.32 1.48
N ILE A 24 -5.04 9.45 2.36
CA ILE A 24 -6.47 9.29 2.64
C ILE A 24 -6.79 9.69 4.09
N ASP A 25 -6.16 9.06 5.06
CA ASP A 25 -6.42 9.22 6.49
C ASP A 25 -5.12 9.11 7.30
N PRO A 26 -4.46 10.25 7.62
CA PRO A 26 -3.19 10.25 8.36
C PRO A 26 -3.27 9.59 9.74
N ASP A 27 -4.45 9.58 10.35
CA ASP A 27 -4.72 9.00 11.67
C ASP A 27 -5.31 7.59 11.59
N ALA A 28 -5.16 6.91 10.43
CA ALA A 28 -5.70 5.58 10.23
C ALA A 28 -5.12 4.56 11.23
N GLU A 29 -6.02 3.90 11.95
CA GLU A 29 -5.72 2.74 12.77
C GLU A 29 -5.86 1.47 11.92
N ILE A 30 -4.77 0.73 11.75
CA ILE A 30 -4.75 -0.51 10.97
C ILE A 30 -4.89 -1.69 11.92
N LEU A 31 -5.85 -2.56 11.66
CA LEU A 31 -6.11 -3.77 12.42
C LEU A 31 -5.71 -4.98 11.56
N TYR A 32 -4.76 -5.77 12.06
CA TYR A 32 -4.37 -7.06 11.48
C TYR A 32 -5.02 -8.20 12.25
N VAL A 33 -5.83 -9.00 11.57
CA VAL A 33 -6.60 -10.09 12.19
C VAL A 33 -6.53 -11.37 11.34
N PRO A 34 -6.86 -12.56 11.90
CA PRO A 34 -7.00 -13.78 11.10
C PRO A 34 -7.95 -13.55 9.92
N ALA A 35 -7.67 -14.22 8.78
CA ALA A 35 -8.39 -13.97 7.52
C ALA A 35 -9.91 -14.15 7.62
N ASP A 36 -10.36 -15.15 8.38
CA ASP A 36 -11.77 -15.46 8.65
C ASP A 36 -12.46 -14.48 9.61
N HIS A 37 -11.71 -13.62 10.28
CA HIS A 37 -12.24 -12.62 11.21
C HIS A 37 -12.40 -11.21 10.59
N VAL A 38 -11.85 -10.96 9.42
CA VAL A 38 -11.80 -9.61 8.81
C VAL A 38 -13.19 -8.96 8.73
N LEU A 39 -14.17 -9.65 8.17
CA LEU A 39 -15.51 -9.08 7.99
C LEU A 39 -16.26 -8.90 9.33
N ALA A 40 -16.09 -9.82 10.27
CA ALA A 40 -16.70 -9.72 11.59
C ALA A 40 -16.11 -8.54 12.38
N VAL A 41 -14.79 -8.35 12.34
CA VAL A 41 -14.13 -7.22 13.00
C VAL A 41 -14.48 -5.91 12.29
N ALA A 42 -14.56 -5.89 10.95
CA ALA A 42 -14.99 -4.70 10.22
C ALA A 42 -16.38 -4.22 10.69
N ALA A 43 -17.32 -5.15 10.85
CA ALA A 43 -18.67 -4.84 11.31
C ALA A 43 -18.69 -4.39 12.79
N ALA A 44 -17.95 -5.07 13.67
CA ALA A 44 -17.92 -4.77 15.10
C ALA A 44 -17.25 -3.44 15.42
N GLU A 45 -16.17 -3.10 14.70
CA GLU A 45 -15.36 -1.90 14.92
C GLU A 45 -15.77 -0.72 14.03
N ASN A 46 -16.78 -0.88 13.18
CA ASN A 46 -17.15 0.08 12.13
C ASN A 46 -15.94 0.47 11.29
N ALA A 47 -15.16 -0.53 10.88
CA ALA A 47 -13.91 -0.37 10.15
C ALA A 47 -14.09 -0.62 8.65
N HIS A 48 -13.23 -0.01 7.83
CA HIS A 48 -13.11 -0.34 6.41
C HIS A 48 -12.30 -1.63 6.25
N SER A 49 -12.89 -2.66 5.64
CA SER A 49 -12.17 -3.90 5.31
C SER A 49 -11.45 -3.78 3.96
N PHE A 50 -10.24 -4.35 3.86
CA PHE A 50 -9.48 -4.33 2.61
C PHE A 50 -8.61 -5.59 2.45
N ASP A 51 -8.30 -5.93 1.21
CA ASP A 51 -7.45 -7.04 0.78
C ASP A 51 -7.78 -8.37 1.52
N ALA A 52 -9.05 -8.73 1.49
CA ALA A 52 -9.57 -9.99 2.00
C ALA A 52 -10.84 -10.38 1.26
N PRO A 53 -11.15 -11.67 1.10
CA PRO A 53 -12.35 -12.12 0.39
C PRO A 53 -13.63 -11.49 0.97
N GLY A 54 -14.39 -10.80 0.11
CA GLY A 54 -15.62 -10.10 0.50
C GLY A 54 -15.40 -8.75 1.22
N ALA A 55 -14.16 -8.28 1.32
CA ALA A 55 -13.86 -6.97 1.87
C ALA A 55 -14.46 -5.84 1.03
N ARG A 56 -14.65 -4.68 1.67
CA ARG A 56 -15.14 -3.47 0.99
C ARG A 56 -14.22 -3.04 -0.16
N TYR A 57 -12.90 -3.15 0.04
CA TYR A 57 -11.89 -2.90 -0.97
C TYR A 57 -11.07 -4.18 -1.15
N ASP A 58 -11.22 -4.81 -2.28
CA ASP A 58 -10.55 -6.06 -2.63
C ASP A 58 -10.09 -6.00 -4.09
N HIS A 59 -9.37 -7.01 -4.54
CA HIS A 59 -8.98 -7.13 -5.94
C HIS A 59 -10.20 -7.04 -6.85
N ASP A 60 -10.12 -6.26 -7.92
CA ASP A 60 -11.21 -6.08 -8.87
C ASP A 60 -10.72 -5.96 -10.31
N GLY A 61 -11.29 -6.78 -11.21
CA GLY A 61 -10.99 -6.72 -12.64
C GLY A 61 -9.50 -6.90 -12.99
N GLY A 62 -8.78 -7.74 -12.23
CA GLY A 62 -7.34 -7.96 -12.39
C GLY A 62 -6.45 -6.92 -11.70
N ARG A 63 -7.03 -5.90 -11.05
CA ARG A 63 -6.30 -4.89 -10.28
C ARG A 63 -6.09 -5.37 -8.85
N CYS A 64 -4.94 -5.07 -8.27
CA CYS A 64 -4.70 -5.27 -6.84
C CYS A 64 -5.43 -4.22 -5.99
N THR A 65 -5.55 -4.46 -4.68
CA THR A 65 -6.29 -3.56 -3.77
C THR A 65 -5.71 -2.15 -3.71
N PHE A 66 -4.40 -2.01 -3.86
CA PHE A 66 -3.74 -0.70 -3.93
C PHE A 66 -4.26 0.15 -5.11
N GLU A 67 -4.41 -0.45 -6.29
CA GLU A 67 -4.97 0.22 -7.47
C GLU A 67 -6.45 0.57 -7.27
N VAL A 68 -7.22 -0.32 -6.65
CA VAL A 68 -8.63 -0.08 -6.33
C VAL A 68 -8.78 1.13 -5.39
N LEU A 69 -7.94 1.26 -4.36
CA LEU A 69 -7.95 2.40 -3.46
C LEU A 69 -7.55 3.71 -4.16
N ILE A 70 -6.57 3.68 -5.05
CA ILE A 70 -6.19 4.87 -5.86
C ILE A 70 -7.38 5.39 -6.66
N ASP A 71 -8.13 4.49 -7.29
CA ASP A 71 -9.30 4.83 -8.10
C ASP A 71 -10.45 5.35 -7.23
N GLU A 72 -10.80 4.63 -6.18
CA GLU A 72 -11.90 4.97 -5.25
C GLU A 72 -11.73 6.35 -4.60
N TYR A 73 -10.50 6.72 -4.26
CA TYR A 73 -10.18 8.01 -3.63
C TYR A 73 -9.72 9.09 -4.61
N GLY A 74 -9.84 8.84 -5.93
CA GLY A 74 -9.52 9.82 -6.97
C GLY A 74 -8.05 10.26 -7.00
N LEU A 75 -7.13 9.39 -6.57
CA LEU A 75 -5.71 9.67 -6.48
C LEU A 75 -4.94 9.45 -7.80
N GLY A 76 -5.60 8.93 -8.82
CA GLY A 76 -4.98 8.60 -10.12
C GLY A 76 -4.42 9.80 -10.92
N ARG A 77 -4.63 11.03 -10.44
CA ARG A 77 -4.01 12.23 -11.02
C ARG A 77 -2.55 12.42 -10.62
N ASP A 78 -2.07 11.68 -9.61
CA ASP A 78 -0.67 11.68 -9.22
C ASP A 78 0.10 10.66 -10.06
N PRO A 79 0.98 11.10 -10.98
CA PRO A 79 1.71 10.20 -11.84
C PRO A 79 2.74 9.35 -11.10
N ALA A 80 3.22 9.81 -9.94
CA ALA A 80 4.11 9.01 -9.09
C ALA A 80 3.36 7.87 -8.42
N LEU A 81 2.12 8.09 -7.96
CA LEU A 81 1.26 7.03 -7.45
C LEU A 81 0.88 6.03 -8.54
N THR A 82 0.55 6.50 -9.73
CA THR A 82 0.26 5.62 -10.88
C THR A 82 1.46 4.74 -11.22
N ARG A 83 2.68 5.30 -11.19
CA ARG A 83 3.92 4.53 -11.41
C ARG A 83 4.18 3.53 -10.28
N LEU A 84 3.98 3.94 -9.03
CA LEU A 84 4.09 3.05 -7.86
C LEU A 84 3.06 1.92 -7.92
N ALA A 85 1.83 2.21 -8.35
CA ALA A 85 0.78 1.20 -8.51
C ALA A 85 1.19 0.06 -9.45
N ALA A 86 1.86 0.37 -10.57
CA ALA A 86 2.38 -0.66 -11.47
C ALA A 86 3.44 -1.56 -10.81
N ILE A 87 4.28 -0.99 -9.94
CA ILE A 87 5.28 -1.76 -9.17
C ILE A 87 4.60 -2.67 -8.13
N VAL A 88 3.61 -2.12 -7.41
CA VAL A 88 2.85 -2.88 -6.39
C VAL A 88 2.06 -4.00 -7.06
N HIS A 89 1.38 -3.72 -8.17
CA HIS A 89 0.66 -4.70 -8.97
C HIS A 89 1.58 -5.89 -9.34
N ALA A 90 2.73 -5.61 -9.94
CA ALA A 90 3.69 -6.65 -10.31
C ALA A 90 4.20 -7.46 -9.10
N ALA A 91 4.31 -6.84 -7.93
CA ALA A 91 4.73 -7.53 -6.71
C ALA A 91 3.60 -8.35 -6.06
N ASP A 92 2.34 -8.01 -6.31
CA ASP A 92 1.18 -8.63 -5.65
C ASP A 92 0.46 -9.67 -6.53
N ILE A 93 0.30 -9.41 -7.82
CA ILE A 93 -0.35 -10.30 -8.77
C ILE A 93 0.67 -11.30 -9.33
N THR A 94 0.55 -12.56 -8.92
CA THR A 94 1.54 -13.62 -9.19
C THR A 94 1.83 -13.80 -10.68
N ASP A 95 0.81 -13.75 -11.53
CA ASP A 95 0.94 -13.95 -12.98
C ASP A 95 1.60 -12.75 -13.67
N ASP A 96 1.60 -11.59 -13.04
CA ASP A 96 2.11 -10.33 -13.57
C ASP A 96 3.45 -9.89 -12.96
N VAL A 97 4.12 -10.76 -12.20
CA VAL A 97 5.37 -10.45 -11.49
C VAL A 97 6.49 -9.90 -12.37
N GLN A 98 6.48 -10.21 -13.65
CA GLN A 98 7.43 -9.72 -14.65
C GLN A 98 6.94 -8.48 -15.42
N SER A 99 5.75 -7.98 -15.12
CA SER A 99 5.19 -6.79 -15.80
C SER A 99 5.94 -5.50 -15.47
N ASP A 100 6.65 -5.48 -14.34
CA ASP A 100 7.50 -4.37 -13.92
C ASP A 100 8.85 -4.89 -13.38
N PRO A 101 10.00 -4.32 -13.79
CA PRO A 101 11.32 -4.82 -13.39
C PRO A 101 11.61 -4.67 -11.87
N ILE A 102 10.87 -3.81 -11.16
CA ILE A 102 11.04 -3.59 -9.72
C ILE A 102 10.13 -4.53 -8.92
N GLY A 103 9.05 -5.03 -9.52
CA GLY A 103 8.07 -5.93 -8.89
C GLY A 103 8.70 -7.13 -8.17
N PRO A 104 9.57 -7.92 -8.82
CA PRO A 104 10.23 -9.05 -8.17
C PRO A 104 11.04 -8.66 -6.91
N GLY A 105 11.70 -7.50 -6.93
CA GLY A 105 12.45 -6.99 -5.78
C GLY A 105 11.53 -6.61 -4.62
N LEU A 106 10.43 -5.91 -4.91
CA LEU A 106 9.44 -5.55 -3.89
C LEU A 106 8.76 -6.79 -3.30
N LEU A 107 8.44 -7.79 -4.13
CA LEU A 107 7.90 -9.07 -3.67
C LEU A 107 8.89 -9.78 -2.72
N ALA A 108 10.19 -9.83 -3.09
CA ALA A 108 11.21 -10.45 -2.26
C ALA A 108 11.34 -9.77 -0.89
N ILE A 109 11.28 -8.43 -0.84
CA ILE A 109 11.27 -7.65 0.41
C ILE A 109 10.01 -7.98 1.23
N GLY A 110 8.84 -8.05 0.60
CA GLY A 110 7.59 -8.38 1.27
C GLY A 110 7.58 -9.78 1.89
N VAL A 111 8.08 -10.78 1.16
CA VAL A 111 8.19 -12.15 1.65
C VAL A 111 9.24 -12.26 2.76
N GLY A 112 10.46 -11.76 2.53
CA GLY A 112 11.54 -11.80 3.52
C GLY A 112 11.23 -10.98 4.78
N GLY A 113 10.42 -9.93 4.67
CA GLY A 113 9.94 -9.15 5.81
C GLY A 113 9.19 -9.99 6.83
N LEU A 114 8.40 -10.96 6.37
CA LEU A 114 7.68 -11.90 7.25
C LEU A 114 8.61 -12.82 8.06
N ASP A 115 9.81 -13.08 7.55
CA ASP A 115 10.79 -13.93 8.24
C ASP A 115 11.57 -13.17 9.31
N VAL A 116 11.74 -11.87 9.16
CA VAL A 116 12.58 -11.04 10.06
C VAL A 116 11.79 -10.24 11.07
N GLU A 117 10.46 -10.10 10.89
CA GLU A 117 9.60 -9.39 11.85
C GLU A 117 8.29 -10.17 12.08
N ALA A 118 8.08 -10.55 13.32
CA ALA A 118 6.90 -11.32 13.73
C ALA A 118 5.69 -10.43 14.06
N ASP A 119 5.93 -9.18 14.47
CA ASP A 119 4.89 -8.21 14.80
C ASP A 119 4.45 -7.45 13.54
N ASP A 120 3.19 -7.58 13.16
CA ASP A 120 2.64 -7.02 11.92
C ASP A 120 2.66 -5.48 11.90
N HIS A 121 2.48 -4.82 13.05
CA HIS A 121 2.55 -3.37 13.15
C HIS A 121 3.98 -2.85 13.02
N ARG A 122 4.94 -3.54 13.66
CA ARG A 122 6.37 -3.21 13.49
C ARG A 122 6.84 -3.48 12.08
N LEU A 123 6.34 -4.54 11.45
CA LEU A 123 6.61 -4.81 10.05
C LEU A 123 6.11 -3.67 9.16
N LEU A 124 4.88 -3.20 9.36
CA LEU A 124 4.32 -2.04 8.66
C LEU A 124 5.19 -0.78 8.86
N GLU A 125 5.57 -0.47 10.10
CA GLU A 125 6.40 0.71 10.40
C GLU A 125 7.76 0.65 9.69
N ARG A 126 8.43 -0.49 9.74
CA ARG A 126 9.74 -0.70 9.07
C ARG A 126 9.63 -0.65 7.55
N ALA A 127 8.57 -1.23 6.98
CA ALA A 127 8.34 -1.27 5.55
C ALA A 127 7.86 0.08 4.97
N THR A 128 7.32 0.97 5.80
CA THR A 128 6.89 2.32 5.39
C THR A 128 8.00 3.06 4.64
N PHE A 129 9.25 2.97 5.10
CA PHE A 129 10.39 3.58 4.41
C PHE A 129 10.58 3.07 2.97
N VAL A 130 10.33 1.80 2.72
CA VAL A 130 10.47 1.22 1.37
C VAL A 130 9.48 1.89 0.41
N TYR A 131 8.24 2.05 0.81
CA TYR A 131 7.21 2.70 -0.01
C TYR A 131 7.43 4.21 -0.14
N ASP A 132 7.88 4.89 0.91
CA ASP A 132 8.30 6.30 0.85
C ASP A 132 9.43 6.48 -0.18
N ALA A 133 10.44 5.60 -0.15
CA ALA A 133 11.56 5.64 -1.08
C ALA A 133 11.15 5.35 -2.53
N LEU A 134 10.29 4.35 -2.74
CA LEU A 134 9.75 4.03 -4.07
C LEU A 134 8.90 5.18 -4.62
N TYR A 135 8.03 5.76 -3.81
CA TYR A 135 7.23 6.91 -4.24
C TYR A 135 8.11 8.11 -4.62
N ALA A 136 9.10 8.43 -3.79
CA ALA A 136 10.05 9.51 -4.09
C ALA A 136 10.85 9.24 -5.38
N TRP A 137 11.25 7.99 -5.62
CA TRP A 137 11.91 7.59 -6.86
C TRP A 137 10.95 7.73 -8.06
N CYS A 138 9.72 7.27 -7.95
CA CYS A 138 8.70 7.42 -8.99
C CYS A 138 8.46 8.90 -9.34
N ALA A 139 8.42 9.78 -8.34
CA ALA A 139 8.24 11.21 -8.55
C ALA A 139 9.39 11.83 -9.38
N ARG A 140 10.62 11.34 -9.19
CA ARG A 140 11.79 11.80 -9.97
C ARG A 140 11.79 11.34 -11.43
N GLN A 141 11.09 10.26 -11.75
CA GLN A 141 10.99 9.73 -13.11
C GLN A 141 9.99 10.53 -13.97
N GLN A 142 9.19 11.40 -13.35
CA GLN A 142 8.25 12.21 -14.10
C GLN A 142 8.97 13.34 -14.83
N PRO A 143 8.59 13.67 -16.09
CA PRO A 143 9.10 14.87 -16.75
C PRO A 143 8.76 16.09 -15.88
N VAL A 144 9.72 17.02 -15.75
CA VAL A 144 9.54 18.24 -14.97
C VAL A 144 8.43 19.08 -15.59
N VAL A 145 7.20 18.84 -15.16
CA VAL A 145 6.12 19.79 -15.34
C VAL A 145 6.28 20.79 -14.20
N THR A 146 6.53 22.04 -14.53
CA THR A 146 6.84 23.14 -13.61
C THR A 146 5.65 23.49 -12.74
N GLU A 147 5.23 22.57 -11.87
CA GLU A 147 4.34 22.77 -10.71
C GLU A 147 4.16 21.45 -9.96
N ILE A 148 5.20 20.97 -9.26
CA ILE A 148 5.00 19.91 -8.27
C ILE A 148 4.81 20.61 -6.92
N ARG A 149 3.59 20.56 -6.39
CA ARG A 149 3.37 20.69 -4.94
C ARG A 149 4.14 19.54 -4.28
N ALA A 150 5.35 19.82 -3.83
CA ALA A 150 6.08 18.89 -2.99
C ALA A 150 5.20 18.54 -1.79
N VAL A 151 4.88 17.27 -1.64
CA VAL A 151 4.06 16.78 -0.52
C VAL A 151 4.80 17.12 0.77
N SER A 152 4.18 17.79 1.71
CA SER A 152 4.81 18.44 2.86
C SER A 152 5.69 17.51 3.72
N TRP A 153 5.40 16.21 3.75
CA TRP A 153 6.17 15.23 4.50
C TRP A 153 7.55 14.89 3.89
N MET A 154 7.77 15.14 2.57
CA MET A 154 9.07 14.94 1.93
C MET A 154 10.14 15.95 2.36
N ARG A 155 9.76 17.08 2.97
CA ARG A 155 10.68 18.16 3.35
C ARG A 155 11.20 18.06 4.78
N SER A 156 10.67 17.14 5.60
CA SER A 156 10.99 17.05 7.04
C SER A 156 12.26 16.24 7.35
N THR A 157 12.92 15.66 6.35
CA THR A 157 14.10 14.79 6.56
C THR A 157 15.42 15.38 6.06
N ALA A 158 15.47 16.68 5.77
CA ALA A 158 16.72 17.36 5.45
C ALA A 158 17.24 18.12 6.70
N VAL A 159 17.92 17.41 7.59
CA VAL A 159 18.90 17.93 8.53
C VAL A 159 20.17 17.13 8.43
#